data_2eaaccfb124e4945cb51d1ee62a0e6a4
#
_entry.id   2eaaccfb124e4945cb51d1ee62a0e6a4
#
_cell.length_a   1.000
_cell.length_b   1.000
_cell.length_c   1.000
_cell.angle_alpha   90.00
_cell.angle_beta   90.00
_cell.angle_gamma   90.00
#
_symmetry.space_group_name_H-M   'P 1'
#
loop_
_entity.id
_entity.type
_entity.pdbx_description
1 polymer ?
#
loop_
_entity_poly.entity_id
_entity_poly.type
_entity_poly.pdbx_seq_one_letter_code
_entity_poly.pdbx_strand_id
1 'polypeptide(L)'
;MGQRDINELGKEGEQKARLLLKQKGFWVGQSDWIGKKDGKWWRFEIKRKARFMPPPFEGQGLDIRQVTYAMEFEKDTGIPTILLIYEIGTDKWFMQTIKKLEIGEKFDTKNNIRIYKLSNFMTF
;
A
#
# COMPACT_ATOMS: atom_id res chain seq x y z
N MET A 1 -5.05 -22.30 11.31
CA MET A 1 -4.42 -21.00 11.63
C MET A 1 -5.37 -20.14 12.41
N GLY A 2 -4.89 -19.54 13.45
CA GLY A 2 -5.72 -18.77 14.35
C GLY A 2 -5.62 -17.26 14.14
N GLN A 3 -6.44 -16.55 14.90
CA GLN A 3 -6.44 -15.09 14.95
C GLN A 3 -5.05 -14.51 15.27
N ARG A 4 -4.32 -15.19 16.14
CA ARG A 4 -2.97 -14.82 16.53
C ARG A 4 -2.03 -14.70 15.32
N ASP A 5 -2.11 -15.65 14.38
CA ASP A 5 -1.23 -15.65 13.21
C ASP A 5 -1.47 -14.45 12.31
N ILE A 6 -2.72 -14.04 12.16
CA ILE A 6 -3.08 -12.84 11.40
C ILE A 6 -2.47 -11.59 12.03
N ASN A 7 -2.54 -11.47 13.36
CA ASN A 7 -1.96 -10.34 14.07
C ASN A 7 -0.44 -10.31 14.00
N GLU A 8 0.21 -11.47 14.12
CA GLU A 8 1.66 -11.58 13.99
C GLU A 8 2.14 -11.21 12.60
N LEU A 9 1.44 -11.67 11.57
CA LEU A 9 1.74 -11.33 10.20
C LEU A 9 1.61 -9.83 9.94
N GLY A 10 0.59 -9.19 10.52
CA GLY A 10 0.41 -7.75 10.42
C GLY A 10 1.56 -6.99 11.07
N LYS A 11 1.98 -7.40 12.27
CA LYS A 11 3.11 -6.78 12.98
C LYS A 11 4.42 -6.94 12.23
N GLU A 12 4.70 -8.12 11.68
CA GLU A 12 5.89 -8.35 10.85
C GLU A 12 5.91 -7.43 9.64
N GLY A 13 4.78 -7.31 8.96
CA GLY A 13 4.63 -6.41 7.81
C GLY A 13 4.89 -4.96 8.20
N GLU A 14 4.37 -4.52 9.33
CA GLU A 14 4.60 -3.17 9.83
C GLU A 14 6.07 -2.90 10.13
N GLN A 15 6.74 -3.83 10.83
CA GLN A 15 8.15 -3.67 11.16
C GLN A 15 9.04 -3.63 9.92
N LYS A 16 8.78 -4.52 8.97
CA LYS A 16 9.50 -4.53 7.69
C LYS A 16 9.28 -3.24 6.91
N ALA A 17 8.04 -2.74 6.90
CA ALA A 17 7.70 -1.50 6.22
C ALA A 17 8.42 -0.30 6.85
N ARG A 18 8.45 -0.20 8.17
CA ARG A 18 9.17 0.88 8.87
C ARG A 18 10.65 0.87 8.53
N LEU A 19 11.26 -0.31 8.54
CA LEU A 19 12.66 -0.45 8.21
C LEU A 19 12.94 -0.04 6.75
N LEU A 20 12.11 -0.50 5.82
CA LEU A 20 12.23 -0.14 4.41
C LEU A 20 12.12 1.38 4.22
N LEU A 21 11.13 2.02 4.83
CA LEU A 21 10.91 3.46 4.69
C LEU A 21 12.08 4.26 5.27
N LYS A 22 12.65 3.83 6.39
CA LYS A 22 13.87 4.45 6.95
C LYS A 22 15.04 4.34 5.97
N GLN A 23 15.22 3.17 5.36
CA GLN A 23 16.27 2.95 4.36
C GLN A 23 16.09 3.87 3.15
N LYS A 24 14.86 4.22 2.81
CA LYS A 24 14.55 5.14 1.71
C LYS A 24 14.58 6.61 2.12
N GLY A 25 14.96 6.91 3.36
CA GLY A 25 15.12 8.27 3.84
C GLY A 25 13.88 8.94 4.39
N PHE A 26 12.85 8.17 4.73
CA PHE A 26 11.66 8.71 5.39
C PHE A 26 11.84 8.74 6.90
N TRP A 27 11.42 9.84 7.53
CA TRP A 27 11.07 9.83 8.93
C TRP A 27 9.63 9.32 9.04
N VAL A 28 9.39 8.35 9.91
CA VAL A 28 8.06 7.72 10.07
C VAL A 28 7.62 7.83 11.51
N GLY A 29 6.41 8.32 11.73
CA GLY A 29 5.80 8.40 13.06
C GLY A 29 5.56 7.01 13.64
N GLN A 30 5.53 6.91 14.98
CA GLN A 30 5.39 5.62 15.65
C GLN A 30 3.97 5.09 15.66
N SER A 31 2.98 5.97 15.77
CA SER A 31 1.58 5.58 15.93
C SER A 31 0.74 5.78 14.66
N ASP A 32 1.15 6.71 13.80
CA ASP A 32 0.42 7.02 12.57
C ASP A 32 1.29 6.69 11.37
N TRP A 33 0.66 6.21 10.32
CA TRP A 33 1.36 5.92 9.08
C TRP A 33 1.57 7.22 8.28
N ILE A 34 2.27 8.16 8.89
CA ILE A 34 2.66 9.43 8.29
C ILE A 34 4.18 9.51 8.35
N GLY A 35 4.78 9.88 7.23
CA GLY A 35 6.22 10.05 7.13
C GLY A 35 6.58 11.33 6.41
N LYS A 36 7.83 11.74 6.57
CA LYS A 36 8.37 12.93 5.94
C LYS A 36 9.66 12.62 5.21
N LYS A 37 9.77 13.14 3.98
CA LYS A 37 10.99 13.03 3.19
C LYS A 37 11.16 14.30 2.36
N ASP A 38 12.35 14.88 2.38
CA ASP A 38 12.70 16.08 1.62
C ASP A 38 11.71 17.24 1.87
N GLY A 39 11.31 17.41 3.12
CA GLY A 39 10.38 18.47 3.51
C GLY A 39 8.92 18.20 3.16
N LYS A 40 8.60 17.06 2.60
CA LYS A 40 7.27 16.71 2.13
C LYS A 40 6.64 15.61 2.98
N TRP A 41 5.37 15.76 3.30
CA TRP A 41 4.62 14.79 4.08
C TRP A 41 3.93 13.77 3.19
N TRP A 42 3.85 12.52 3.70
CA TRP A 42 3.23 11.38 3.04
C TRP A 42 2.43 10.58 4.05
N ARG A 43 1.30 10.05 3.61
CA ARG A 43 0.54 9.06 4.36
C ARG A 43 0.81 7.70 3.73
N PHE A 44 0.80 6.62 4.53
CA PHE A 44 1.06 5.27 4.03
C PHE A 44 -0.10 4.34 4.34
N GLU A 45 -0.53 3.59 3.34
CA GLU A 45 -1.33 2.39 3.49
C GLU A 45 -0.42 1.20 3.28
N ILE A 46 -0.23 0.39 4.31
CA ILE A 46 0.71 -0.73 4.29
C ILE A 46 -0.08 -2.02 4.35
N LYS A 47 0.17 -2.90 3.41
CA LYS A 47 -0.52 -4.18 3.28
C LYS A 47 0.46 -5.32 3.06
N ARG A 48 0.06 -6.50 3.50
CA ARG A 48 0.74 -7.76 3.22
C ARG A 48 -0.25 -8.65 2.48
N LYS A 49 0.02 -8.92 1.21
CA LYS A 49 -0.92 -9.62 0.33
C LYS A 49 -0.21 -10.54 -0.64
N ALA A 50 -0.88 -11.64 -1.01
CA ALA A 50 -0.52 -12.41 -2.17
C ALA A 50 -0.90 -11.65 -3.44
N ARG A 51 -0.25 -11.98 -4.55
CA ARG A 51 -0.56 -11.39 -5.84
C ARG A 51 -1.93 -11.82 -6.33
N PHE A 52 -2.70 -10.87 -6.86
CA PHE A 52 -3.91 -11.19 -7.60
C PHE A 52 -3.52 -11.70 -8.99
N MET A 53 -4.10 -12.81 -9.40
CA MET A 53 -3.81 -13.46 -10.67
C MET A 53 -4.91 -13.20 -11.69
N PRO A 54 -4.61 -13.27 -13.01
CA PRO A 54 -5.64 -13.14 -14.05
C PRO A 54 -6.80 -14.08 -13.85
N PRO A 55 -8.03 -13.76 -14.36
CA PRO A 55 -8.40 -12.50 -14.98
C PRO A 55 -8.62 -11.37 -13.99
N PRO A 56 -8.44 -10.08 -14.36
CA PRO A 56 -8.10 -9.58 -15.69
C PRO A 56 -6.59 -9.47 -15.94
N PHE A 57 -5.76 -9.31 -14.90
CA PHE A 57 -4.31 -9.15 -15.00
C PHE A 57 -3.66 -9.45 -13.64
N GLU A 58 -2.36 -9.67 -13.63
CA GLU A 58 -1.60 -9.73 -12.40
C GLU A 58 -1.57 -8.34 -11.76
N GLY A 59 -1.88 -8.26 -10.46
CA GLY A 59 -1.97 -6.99 -9.78
C GLY A 59 -1.88 -7.08 -8.28
N GLN A 60 -1.89 -5.91 -7.67
CA GLN A 60 -2.05 -5.72 -6.24
C GLN A 60 -3.12 -4.66 -6.00
N GLY A 61 -3.80 -4.74 -4.86
CA GLY A 61 -4.95 -3.89 -4.66
C GLY A 61 -5.24 -3.51 -3.22
N LEU A 62 -6.32 -2.76 -3.08
CA LEU A 62 -6.74 -2.20 -1.82
C LEU A 62 -8.27 -2.16 -1.77
N ASP A 63 -8.84 -2.31 -0.58
CA ASP A 63 -10.28 -2.12 -0.38
C ASP A 63 -10.69 -0.74 -0.92
N ILE A 64 -11.79 -0.70 -1.67
CA ILE A 64 -12.26 0.53 -2.31
C ILE A 64 -12.53 1.63 -1.28
N ARG A 65 -13.00 1.29 -0.09
CA ARG A 65 -13.23 2.28 0.98
C ARG A 65 -11.92 2.93 1.43
N GLN A 66 -10.84 2.17 1.45
CA GLN A 66 -9.51 2.70 1.81
C GLN A 66 -8.95 3.58 0.69
N VAL A 67 -9.23 3.24 -0.57
CA VAL A 67 -8.88 4.09 -1.71
C VAL A 67 -9.62 5.42 -1.62
N THR A 68 -10.93 5.37 -1.38
CA THR A 68 -11.76 6.57 -1.25
C THR A 68 -11.27 7.45 -0.10
N TYR A 69 -11.00 6.84 1.04
CA TYR A 69 -10.47 7.59 2.21
C TYR A 69 -9.13 8.28 1.86
N ALA A 70 -8.23 7.58 1.20
CA ALA A 70 -6.93 8.13 0.83
C ALA A 70 -7.06 9.32 -0.12
N MET A 71 -7.96 9.24 -1.09
CA MET A 71 -8.19 10.32 -2.04
C MET A 71 -8.84 11.54 -1.38
N GLU A 72 -9.79 11.31 -0.48
CA GLU A 72 -10.41 12.40 0.31
C GLU A 72 -9.39 13.04 1.25
N PHE A 73 -8.56 12.24 1.90
CA PHE A 73 -7.50 12.74 2.78
C PHE A 73 -6.53 13.66 2.02
N GLU A 74 -6.11 13.25 0.84
CA GLU A 74 -5.24 14.09 0.00
C GLU A 74 -5.93 15.39 -0.41
N LYS A 75 -7.20 15.31 -0.78
CA LYS A 75 -8.00 16.49 -1.15
C LYS A 75 -8.08 17.49 0.01
N ASP A 76 -8.32 16.99 1.22
CA ASP A 76 -8.53 17.83 2.39
C ASP A 76 -7.23 18.38 3.01
N THR A 77 -6.15 17.62 2.94
CA THR A 77 -4.89 17.97 3.63
C THR A 77 -3.75 18.32 2.69
N GLY A 78 -3.85 17.96 1.42
CA GLY A 78 -2.74 18.06 0.47
C GLY A 78 -1.68 16.97 0.66
N ILE A 79 -1.89 16.03 1.59
CA ILE A 79 -0.93 14.96 1.87
C ILE A 79 -1.30 13.73 1.04
N PRO A 80 -0.43 13.31 0.10
CA PRO A 80 -0.70 12.12 -0.72
C PRO A 80 -0.51 10.83 0.07
N THR A 81 -1.23 9.79 -0.33
CA THR A 81 -1.08 8.45 0.23
C THR A 81 -0.27 7.56 -0.70
N ILE A 82 0.73 6.90 -0.12
CA ILE A 82 1.49 5.85 -0.79
C ILE A 82 0.90 4.50 -0.36
N LEU A 83 0.56 3.67 -1.32
CA LEU A 83 0.24 2.27 -1.09
C LEU A 83 1.54 1.47 -1.13
N LEU A 84 1.87 0.80 -0.04
CA LEU A 84 3.08 0.00 0.11
C LEU A 84 2.66 -1.43 0.44
N ILE A 85 2.94 -2.35 -0.49
CA ILE A 85 2.52 -3.74 -0.36
C ILE A 85 3.75 -4.65 -0.28
N TYR A 86 3.82 -5.44 0.79
CA TYR A 86 4.73 -6.58 0.88
C TYR A 86 4.03 -7.80 0.29
N GLU A 87 4.56 -8.33 -0.80
CA GLU A 87 3.94 -9.45 -1.50
C GLU A 87 4.37 -10.78 -0.90
N ILE A 88 3.40 -11.56 -0.43
CA ILE A 88 3.62 -12.89 0.13
C ILE A 88 4.05 -13.83 -0.98
N GLY A 89 5.08 -14.63 -0.73
CA GLY A 89 5.57 -15.64 -1.66
C GLY A 89 6.73 -15.18 -2.54
N THR A 90 6.81 -13.90 -2.88
CA THR A 90 7.91 -13.36 -3.68
C THR A 90 8.87 -12.50 -2.87
N ASP A 91 8.47 -12.10 -1.68
CA ASP A 91 9.20 -11.18 -0.79
C ASP A 91 9.54 -9.85 -1.48
N LYS A 92 8.73 -9.45 -2.45
CA LYS A 92 8.88 -8.18 -3.15
C LYS A 92 8.00 -7.12 -2.54
N TRP A 93 8.43 -5.89 -2.68
CA TRP A 93 7.66 -4.71 -2.33
C TRP A 93 7.13 -4.03 -3.58
N PHE A 94 5.88 -3.59 -3.49
CA PHE A 94 5.25 -2.77 -4.53
C PHE A 94 4.83 -1.46 -3.92
N MET A 95 5.18 -0.35 -4.55
CA MET A 95 4.92 0.97 -3.99
C MET A 95 4.48 1.95 -5.08
N GLN A 96 3.45 2.72 -4.80
CA GLN A 96 3.02 3.84 -5.64
C GLN A 96 2.04 4.71 -4.88
N THR A 97 1.91 5.98 -5.29
CA THR A 97 0.86 6.84 -4.76
C THR A 97 -0.50 6.36 -5.27
N ILE A 98 -1.50 6.42 -4.40
CA ILE A 98 -2.88 6.03 -4.75
C ILE A 98 -3.39 6.86 -5.94
N LYS A 99 -3.11 8.14 -5.94
CA LYS A 99 -3.53 9.05 -7.02
C LYS A 99 -3.00 8.60 -8.38
N LYS A 100 -1.74 8.19 -8.44
CA LYS A 100 -1.13 7.71 -9.68
C LYS A 100 -1.69 6.36 -10.10
N LEU A 101 -1.93 5.47 -9.13
CA LEU A 101 -2.57 4.18 -9.41
C LEU A 101 -3.97 4.34 -9.98
N GLU A 102 -4.72 5.33 -9.52
CA GLU A 102 -6.09 5.59 -9.97
C GLU A 102 -6.15 6.05 -11.43
N ILE A 103 -5.07 6.61 -11.95
CA ILE A 103 -4.99 7.01 -13.37
C ILE A 103 -4.72 5.81 -14.27
N GLY A 104 -4.06 4.76 -13.74
CA GLY A 104 -3.68 3.59 -14.50
C GLY A 104 -4.79 2.55 -14.64
N GLU A 105 -4.42 1.39 -15.19
CA GLU A 105 -5.33 0.29 -15.40
C GLU A 105 -5.73 -0.36 -14.07
N LYS A 106 -7.04 -0.53 -13.87
CA LYS A 106 -7.60 -1.03 -12.61
C LYS A 106 -8.86 -1.85 -12.87
N PHE A 107 -9.21 -2.68 -11.88
CA PHE A 107 -10.38 -3.54 -11.92
C PHE A 107 -10.97 -3.69 -10.53
N ASP A 108 -12.30 -3.58 -10.41
CA ASP A 108 -12.99 -3.75 -9.13
C ASP A 108 -13.60 -5.15 -9.03
N THR A 109 -13.22 -5.86 -7.96
CA THR A 109 -13.77 -7.20 -7.69
C THR A 109 -15.13 -7.11 -7.03
N LYS A 110 -15.85 -8.25 -7.00
CA LYS A 110 -17.13 -8.37 -6.31
C LYS A 110 -17.02 -8.12 -4.80
N ASN A 111 -15.84 -8.29 -4.23
CA ASN A 111 -15.59 -8.10 -2.81
C ASN A 111 -15.09 -6.69 -2.49
N ASN A 112 -15.32 -5.74 -3.37
CA ASN A 112 -14.94 -4.34 -3.19
C ASN A 112 -13.43 -4.11 -3.02
N ILE A 113 -12.62 -4.91 -3.70
CA ILE A 113 -11.19 -4.69 -3.81
C ILE A 113 -10.91 -4.07 -5.18
N ARG A 114 -10.16 -2.99 -5.20
CA ARG A 114 -9.67 -2.40 -6.45
C ARG A 114 -8.27 -2.91 -6.72
N ILE A 115 -8.11 -3.63 -7.84
CA ILE A 115 -6.83 -4.19 -8.25
C ILE A 115 -6.19 -3.28 -9.28
N TYR A 116 -4.94 -2.93 -9.05
CA TYR A 116 -4.12 -2.15 -9.96
C TYR A 116 -3.11 -3.07 -10.63
N LYS A 117 -2.88 -2.87 -11.92
CA LYS A 117 -1.92 -3.67 -12.67
C LYS A 117 -0.51 -3.51 -12.11
N LEU A 118 0.25 -4.62 -12.03
CA LEU A 118 1.59 -4.61 -11.41
C LEU A 118 2.53 -3.58 -12.05
N SER A 119 2.45 -3.40 -13.36
CA SER A 119 3.32 -2.45 -14.07
C SER A 119 3.15 -1.00 -13.62
N ASN A 120 2.09 -0.67 -12.90
CA ASN A 120 1.84 0.67 -12.38
C ASN A 120 2.54 0.93 -11.04
N PHE A 121 3.15 -0.09 -10.46
CA PHE A 121 3.91 0.03 -9.21
C PHE A 121 5.41 0.12 -9.47
N MET A 122 6.10 0.80 -8.57
CA MET A 122 7.54 0.61 -8.40
C MET A 122 7.75 -0.67 -7.59
N THR A 123 8.72 -1.49 -7.98
CA THR A 123 8.99 -2.80 -7.36
C THR A 123 10.43 -2.84 -6.85
N PHE A 124 10.60 -3.40 -5.65
CA PHE A 124 11.93 -3.64 -5.09
C PHE A 124 11.98 -4.81 -4.12
#